data_675151e7a9a37200ed120c5d60ca9a52
#
_entry.id   675151e7a9a37200ed120c5d60ca9a52
#
_cell.length_a   1.000
_cell.length_b   1.000
_cell.length_c   1.000
_cell.angle_alpha   90.00
_cell.angle_beta   90.00
_cell.angle_gamma   90.00
#
_symmetry.space_group_name_H-M   'P 1'
#
loop_
_entity.id
_entity.type
_entity.pdbx_description
1 polymer ?
#
loop_
_entity_poly.entity_id
_entity_poly.type
_entity_poly.pdbx_seq_one_letter_code
_entity_poly.pdbx_strand_id
1 'polypeptide(L)'
;ISICGLHSMGSVIIIYQYLLASINKDYDRVKTIKESDRGCVLLVRHKQSGTRFIFRHYQGNGEVYKKLLTISCPNLPKILEVGICGGMVAVLEEYIQGDSLDYILEMSSLSNSQASNITRQICNALYCLHSMDAVHRDVKPENVIMDGDRAVLIDFDASRIYKDELSQDTQVLGTTGYAAPEQYG
;
A
#
# COMPACT_ATOMS: atom_id res chain seq x y z
N ILE A 1 -29.28 -23.18 -1.82
CA ILE A 1 -27.92 -23.01 -2.39
C ILE A 1 -27.94 -21.67 -3.13
N SER A 2 -27.28 -20.65 -2.55
CA SER A 2 -27.40 -19.24 -2.91
C SER A 2 -26.61 -18.95 -4.19
N ILE A 3 -27.32 -18.54 -5.25
CA ILE A 3 -26.79 -18.11 -6.55
C ILE A 3 -25.99 -16.77 -6.43
N CYS A 4 -26.07 -16.08 -5.30
CA CYS A 4 -25.41 -14.79 -5.04
C CYS A 4 -23.88 -14.88 -4.89
N GLY A 5 -23.34 -16.02 -4.45
CA GLY A 5 -21.90 -16.21 -4.26
C GLY A 5 -21.10 -16.42 -5.55
N LEU A 6 -21.69 -16.97 -6.58
CA LEU A 6 -21.02 -17.27 -7.87
C LEU A 6 -20.83 -16.01 -8.74
N HIS A 7 -21.72 -15.02 -8.64
CA HIS A 7 -21.59 -13.75 -9.38
C HIS A 7 -20.46 -12.87 -8.83
N SER A 8 -20.19 -12.89 -7.53
CA SER A 8 -19.11 -12.08 -6.94
C SER A 8 -17.71 -12.65 -7.21
N MET A 9 -17.55 -13.97 -7.24
CA MET A 9 -16.26 -14.61 -7.55
C MET A 9 -15.87 -14.42 -9.01
N GLY A 10 -16.83 -14.51 -9.96
CA GLY A 10 -16.56 -14.29 -11.37
C GLY A 10 -16.06 -12.86 -11.66
N SER A 11 -16.67 -11.85 -11.06
CA SER A 11 -16.29 -10.44 -11.28
C SER A 11 -14.90 -10.11 -10.71
N VAL A 12 -14.50 -10.69 -9.59
CA VAL A 12 -13.18 -10.47 -8.95
C VAL A 12 -12.05 -11.08 -9.79
N ILE A 13 -12.25 -12.27 -10.35
CA ILE A 13 -11.28 -12.92 -11.25
C ILE A 13 -11.11 -12.09 -12.53
N ILE A 14 -12.19 -11.57 -13.08
CA ILE A 14 -12.19 -10.75 -14.29
C ILE A 14 -11.38 -9.45 -14.06
N ILE A 15 -11.58 -8.76 -12.94
CA ILE A 15 -10.84 -7.52 -12.61
C ILE A 15 -9.34 -7.81 -12.50
N TYR A 16 -8.94 -8.88 -11.82
CA TYR A 16 -7.52 -9.24 -11.69
C TYR A 16 -6.87 -9.52 -13.05
N GLN A 17 -7.51 -10.34 -13.90
CA GLN A 17 -6.99 -10.66 -15.23
C GLN A 17 -6.95 -9.44 -16.13
N TYR A 18 -7.98 -8.59 -16.07
CA TYR A 18 -8.04 -7.35 -16.82
C TYR A 18 -6.90 -6.40 -16.43
N LEU A 19 -6.66 -6.21 -15.13
CA LEU A 19 -5.57 -5.35 -14.64
C LEU A 19 -4.21 -5.85 -15.12
N LEU A 20 -3.92 -7.15 -15.05
CA LEU A 20 -2.68 -7.72 -15.57
C LEU A 20 -2.53 -7.53 -17.08
N ALA A 21 -3.61 -7.72 -17.83
CA ALA A 21 -3.60 -7.51 -19.28
C ALA A 21 -3.37 -6.04 -19.64
N SER A 22 -4.01 -5.11 -18.93
CA SER A 22 -3.84 -3.66 -19.10
C SER A 22 -2.41 -3.24 -18.78
N ILE A 23 -1.82 -3.70 -17.68
CA ILE A 23 -0.42 -3.40 -17.33
C ILE A 23 0.53 -3.82 -18.45
N ASN A 24 0.36 -5.00 -19.01
CA ASN A 24 1.23 -5.49 -20.09
C ASN A 24 1.02 -4.72 -21.41
N LYS A 25 -0.21 -4.30 -21.71
CA LYS A 25 -0.56 -3.66 -22.98
C LYS A 25 -0.31 -2.16 -22.96
N ASP A 26 -0.77 -1.47 -21.90
CA ASP A 26 -0.96 -0.02 -21.89
C ASP A 26 0.11 0.73 -21.08
N TYR A 27 1.03 -0.01 -20.40
CA TYR A 27 2.07 0.58 -19.58
C TYR A 27 3.47 0.12 -20.01
N ASP A 28 4.45 1.02 -19.84
CA ASP A 28 5.88 0.70 -19.92
C ASP A 28 6.42 0.49 -18.51
N ARG A 29 7.20 -0.57 -18.29
CA ARG A 29 7.98 -0.75 -17.05
C ARG A 29 9.15 0.23 -17.05
N VAL A 30 9.17 1.15 -16.07
CA VAL A 30 10.22 2.16 -15.91
C VAL A 30 11.33 1.63 -15.00
N LYS A 31 10.96 1.06 -13.84
CA LYS A 31 11.92 0.56 -12.84
C LYS A 31 11.28 -0.54 -12.00
N THR A 32 12.08 -1.52 -11.59
CA THR A 32 11.73 -2.42 -10.49
C THR A 32 12.14 -1.76 -9.19
N ILE A 33 11.17 -1.56 -8.29
CA ILE A 33 11.42 -0.98 -6.96
C ILE A 33 11.78 -2.10 -5.98
N LYS A 34 11.01 -3.20 -6.02
CA LYS A 34 11.20 -4.36 -5.15
C LYS A 34 10.85 -5.63 -5.92
N GLU A 35 11.62 -6.69 -5.71
CA GLU A 35 11.34 -8.02 -6.26
C GLU A 35 11.73 -9.08 -5.23
N SER A 36 10.89 -10.09 -5.07
CA SER A 36 11.09 -11.22 -4.16
C SER A 36 10.32 -12.43 -4.67
N ASP A 37 10.52 -13.60 -4.04
CA ASP A 37 9.76 -14.83 -4.36
C ASP A 37 8.25 -14.66 -4.14
N ARG A 38 7.83 -13.67 -3.33
CA ARG A 38 6.40 -13.39 -3.06
C ARG A 38 5.77 -12.41 -4.03
N GLY A 39 6.57 -11.68 -4.85
CA GLY A 39 6.05 -10.72 -5.80
C GLY A 39 6.97 -9.55 -6.12
N CYS A 40 6.43 -8.56 -6.82
CA CYS A 40 7.17 -7.39 -7.27
C CYS A 40 6.40 -6.08 -7.07
N VAL A 41 7.16 -5.00 -6.96
CA VAL A 41 6.69 -3.61 -7.00
C VAL A 41 7.41 -2.90 -8.13
N LEU A 42 6.65 -2.37 -9.08
CA LEU A 42 7.15 -1.75 -10.29
C LEU A 42 6.71 -0.29 -10.37
N LEU A 43 7.62 0.57 -10.79
CA LEU A 43 7.25 1.88 -11.33
C LEU A 43 6.89 1.67 -12.80
N VAL A 44 5.66 2.01 -13.16
CA VAL A 44 5.14 1.89 -14.53
C VAL A 44 4.71 3.26 -15.05
N ARG A 45 4.71 3.43 -16.38
CA ARG A 45 4.28 4.66 -17.06
C ARG A 45 3.22 4.31 -18.09
N HIS A 46 2.07 4.94 -17.99
CA HIS A 46 1.00 4.77 -18.97
C HIS A 46 1.43 5.35 -20.34
N LYS A 47 1.36 4.55 -21.39
CA LYS A 47 1.92 4.88 -22.71
C LYS A 47 1.29 6.12 -23.36
N GLN A 48 -0.01 6.31 -23.20
CA GLN A 48 -0.71 7.45 -23.85
C GLN A 48 -0.55 8.75 -23.06
N SER A 49 -0.73 8.72 -21.71
CA SER A 49 -0.68 9.94 -20.88
C SER A 49 0.71 10.30 -20.37
N GLY A 50 1.66 9.35 -20.38
CA GLY A 50 2.96 9.53 -19.76
C GLY A 50 2.93 9.51 -18.22
N THR A 51 1.76 9.39 -17.61
CA THR A 51 1.58 9.39 -16.15
C THR A 51 2.23 8.17 -15.53
N ARG A 52 2.89 8.36 -14.40
CA ARG A 52 3.55 7.29 -13.64
C ARG A 52 2.66 6.75 -12.55
N PHE A 53 2.78 5.44 -12.30
CA PHE A 53 2.04 4.71 -11.27
C PHE A 53 2.95 3.68 -10.62
N ILE A 54 2.55 3.21 -9.43
CA ILE A 54 3.12 2.01 -8.81
C ILE A 54 2.19 0.84 -9.13
N PHE A 55 2.76 -0.22 -9.65
CA PHE A 55 2.08 -1.50 -9.81
C PHE A 55 2.68 -2.52 -8.84
N ARG A 56 1.83 -3.10 -7.99
CA ARG A 56 2.18 -4.19 -7.08
C ARG A 56 1.54 -5.47 -7.54
N HIS A 57 2.31 -6.55 -7.51
CA HIS A 57 1.79 -7.89 -7.77
C HIS A 57 2.47 -8.87 -6.82
N TYR A 58 1.70 -9.42 -5.87
CA TYR A 58 2.28 -10.23 -4.80
C TYR A 58 1.30 -11.27 -4.26
N GLN A 59 1.84 -12.30 -3.58
CA GLN A 59 1.05 -13.27 -2.84
C GLN A 59 0.72 -12.73 -1.44
N GLY A 60 -0.57 -12.59 -1.14
CA GLY A 60 -0.99 -12.04 0.15
C GLY A 60 -2.46 -11.68 0.26
N ASN A 61 -2.77 -10.82 1.23
CA ASN A 61 -4.12 -10.33 1.49
C ASN A 61 -4.27 -8.90 0.97
N GLY A 62 -5.18 -8.69 0.03
CA GLY A 62 -5.46 -7.37 -0.58
C GLY A 62 -6.67 -6.63 0.02
N GLU A 63 -7.22 -7.08 1.14
CA GLU A 63 -8.45 -6.48 1.70
C GLU A 63 -8.27 -5.02 2.14
N VAL A 64 -7.08 -4.65 2.64
CA VAL A 64 -6.77 -3.25 2.97
C VAL A 64 -6.80 -2.38 1.71
N TYR A 65 -6.21 -2.84 0.61
CA TYR A 65 -6.24 -2.11 -0.67
C TYR A 65 -7.66 -1.95 -1.22
N LYS A 66 -8.54 -2.94 -1.06
CA LYS A 66 -9.96 -2.81 -1.44
C LYS A 66 -10.67 -1.71 -0.64
N LYS A 67 -10.40 -1.61 0.66
CA LYS A 67 -10.95 -0.52 1.49
C LYS A 67 -10.38 0.84 1.07
N LEU A 68 -9.08 0.91 0.77
CA LEU A 68 -8.42 2.13 0.30
C LEU A 68 -8.97 2.67 -1.03
N LEU A 69 -9.55 1.82 -1.91
CA LEU A 69 -10.25 2.27 -3.11
C LEU A 69 -11.41 3.24 -2.83
N THR A 70 -12.00 3.16 -1.63
CA THR A 70 -13.24 3.89 -1.28
C THR A 70 -12.98 5.17 -0.50
N ILE A 71 -11.73 5.44 -0.10
CA ILE A 71 -11.38 6.61 0.69
C ILE A 71 -10.47 7.56 -0.08
N SER A 72 -10.49 8.83 0.34
CA SER A 72 -9.53 9.85 -0.11
C SER A 72 -8.88 10.46 1.12
N CYS A 73 -7.56 10.30 1.23
CA CYS A 73 -6.77 10.87 2.30
C CYS A 73 -5.50 11.49 1.69
N PRO A 74 -5.19 12.75 1.98
CA PRO A 74 -4.03 13.42 1.36
C PRO A 74 -2.69 12.78 1.77
N ASN A 75 -2.68 12.04 2.87
CA ASN A 75 -1.47 11.40 3.42
C ASN A 75 -1.39 9.89 3.15
N LEU A 76 -2.23 9.39 2.24
CA LEU A 76 -2.20 8.02 1.69
C LEU A 76 -2.15 8.10 0.16
N PRO A 77 -1.50 7.15 -0.54
CA PRO A 77 -1.57 7.09 -1.99
C PRO A 77 -2.99 6.76 -2.44
N LYS A 78 -3.42 7.35 -3.54
CA LYS A 78 -4.69 6.96 -4.16
C LYS A 78 -4.56 5.58 -4.78
N ILE A 79 -5.41 4.66 -4.38
CA ILE A 79 -5.54 3.36 -5.02
C ILE A 79 -6.49 3.50 -6.22
N LEU A 80 -6.05 3.05 -7.40
CA LEU A 80 -6.83 3.17 -8.64
C LEU A 80 -7.55 1.87 -8.96
N GLU A 81 -6.84 0.74 -8.87
CA GLU A 81 -7.41 -0.56 -9.18
C GLU A 81 -6.84 -1.63 -8.24
N VAL A 82 -7.67 -2.60 -7.88
CA VAL A 82 -7.28 -3.78 -7.08
C VAL A 82 -7.93 -5.02 -7.67
N GLY A 83 -7.12 -6.01 -7.99
CA GLY A 83 -7.56 -7.34 -8.37
C GLY A 83 -7.01 -8.39 -7.42
N ILE A 84 -7.84 -9.37 -7.00
CA ILE A 84 -7.42 -10.48 -6.13
C ILE A 84 -7.92 -11.78 -6.75
N CYS A 85 -7.00 -12.74 -6.94
CA CYS A 85 -7.34 -14.04 -7.48
C CYS A 85 -6.39 -15.12 -6.95
N GLY A 86 -6.94 -16.19 -6.36
CA GLY A 86 -6.15 -17.35 -5.91
C GLY A 86 -5.05 -17.01 -4.88
N GLY A 87 -5.25 -16.01 -4.01
CA GLY A 87 -4.24 -15.55 -3.06
C GLY A 87 -3.19 -14.62 -3.67
N MET A 88 -3.31 -14.28 -4.96
CA MET A 88 -2.50 -13.26 -5.62
C MET A 88 -3.25 -11.93 -5.62
N VAL A 89 -2.52 -10.85 -5.39
CA VAL A 89 -3.01 -9.47 -5.34
C VAL A 89 -2.31 -8.64 -6.41
N ALA A 90 -3.08 -7.90 -7.20
CA ALA A 90 -2.60 -6.91 -8.15
C ALA A 90 -3.18 -5.54 -7.78
N VAL A 91 -2.34 -4.53 -7.65
CA VAL A 91 -2.74 -3.16 -7.27
C VAL A 91 -2.10 -2.16 -8.21
N LEU A 92 -2.89 -1.22 -8.69
CA LEU A 92 -2.41 -0.02 -9.36
C LEU A 92 -2.67 1.18 -8.45
N GLU A 93 -1.61 1.89 -8.06
CA GLU A 93 -1.68 3.03 -7.13
C GLU A 93 -0.93 4.26 -7.64
N GLU A 94 -1.26 5.41 -7.08
CA GLU A 94 -0.59 6.69 -7.33
C GLU A 94 0.92 6.55 -7.10
N TYR A 95 1.72 7.06 -8.04
CA TYR A 95 3.14 7.27 -7.82
C TYR A 95 3.36 8.60 -7.10
N ILE A 96 3.88 8.56 -5.89
CA ILE A 96 4.24 9.76 -5.13
C ILE A 96 5.65 10.19 -5.55
N GLN A 97 5.76 11.40 -6.06
CA GLN A 97 7.04 11.96 -6.50
C GLN A 97 7.76 12.61 -5.33
N GLY A 98 8.85 12.01 -4.87
CA GLY A 98 9.64 12.54 -3.77
C GLY A 98 10.62 11.50 -3.25
N ASP A 99 11.33 11.87 -2.20
CA ASP A 99 12.28 11.00 -1.51
C ASP A 99 11.64 10.37 -0.27
N SER A 100 12.13 9.21 0.15
CA SER A 100 11.71 8.63 1.42
C SER A 100 12.22 9.47 2.59
N LEU A 101 11.45 9.50 3.67
CA LEU A 101 11.85 10.20 4.88
C LEU A 101 13.15 9.64 5.45
N ASP A 102 13.40 8.35 5.29
CA ASP A 102 14.64 7.67 5.63
C ASP A 102 15.84 8.32 4.91
N TYR A 103 15.77 8.42 3.58
CA TYR A 103 16.82 9.06 2.79
C TYR A 103 17.03 10.53 3.20
N ILE A 104 15.96 11.27 3.49
CA ILE A 104 16.06 12.66 3.95
C ILE A 104 16.78 12.76 5.30
N LEU A 105 16.47 11.83 6.24
CA LEU A 105 17.10 11.79 7.56
C LEU A 105 18.58 11.39 7.50
N GLU A 106 18.98 10.59 6.53
CA GLU A 106 20.41 10.30 6.27
C GLU A 106 21.18 11.53 5.77
N MET A 107 20.54 12.39 4.96
CA MET A 107 21.17 13.57 4.36
C MET A 107 21.11 14.80 5.25
N SER A 108 20.12 14.93 6.13
CA SER A 108 19.90 16.12 6.94
C SER A 108 19.07 15.85 8.20
N SER A 109 19.19 16.72 9.19
CA SER A 109 18.31 16.71 10.35
C SER A 109 17.07 17.56 10.12
N LEU A 110 15.94 17.12 10.68
CA LEU A 110 14.70 17.90 10.67
C LEU A 110 14.68 18.91 11.82
N SER A 111 14.14 20.09 11.57
CA SER A 111 13.75 21.00 12.65
C SER A 111 12.55 20.43 13.43
N ASN A 112 12.35 20.87 14.65
CA ASN A 112 11.19 20.47 15.47
C ASN A 112 9.86 20.77 14.77
N SER A 113 9.77 21.88 14.04
CA SER A 113 8.57 22.23 13.28
C SER A 113 8.29 21.25 12.14
N GLN A 114 9.32 20.88 11.38
CA GLN A 114 9.20 19.88 10.31
C GLN A 114 8.80 18.50 10.86
N ALA A 115 9.49 18.04 11.91
CA ALA A 115 9.18 16.77 12.55
C ALA A 115 7.72 16.74 13.07
N SER A 116 7.28 17.80 13.75
CA SER A 116 5.89 17.92 14.22
C SER A 116 4.87 17.91 13.08
N ASN A 117 5.16 18.61 11.96
CA ASN A 117 4.28 18.63 10.80
C ASN A 117 4.17 17.25 10.14
N ILE A 118 5.30 16.56 9.95
CA ILE A 118 5.34 15.20 9.38
C ILE A 118 4.56 14.24 10.29
N THR A 119 4.83 14.25 11.61
CA THR A 119 4.14 13.40 12.58
C THR A 119 2.63 13.60 12.51
N ARG A 120 2.16 14.85 12.48
CA ARG A 120 0.73 15.15 12.37
C ARG A 120 0.11 14.59 11.09
N GLN A 121 0.83 14.63 9.96
CA GLN A 121 0.37 14.08 8.69
C GLN A 121 0.31 12.55 8.71
N ILE A 122 1.28 11.89 9.32
CA ILE A 122 1.26 10.42 9.51
C ILE A 122 0.12 10.01 10.45
N CYS A 123 -0.12 10.76 11.54
CA CYS A 123 -1.29 10.54 12.40
C CYS A 123 -2.61 10.66 11.60
N ASN A 124 -2.71 11.60 10.64
CA ASN A 124 -3.89 11.71 9.77
C ASN A 124 -4.03 10.48 8.85
N ALA A 125 -2.93 9.98 8.26
CA ALA A 125 -2.94 8.75 7.48
C ALA A 125 -3.42 7.55 8.31
N LEU A 126 -2.88 7.40 9.54
CA LEU A 126 -3.28 6.33 10.46
C LEU A 126 -4.74 6.47 10.91
N TYR A 127 -5.21 7.67 11.17
CA TYR A 127 -6.63 7.91 11.47
C TYR A 127 -7.54 7.43 10.34
N CYS A 128 -7.19 7.74 9.08
CA CYS A 128 -7.93 7.25 7.91
C CYS A 128 -7.94 5.71 7.83
N LEU A 129 -6.81 5.05 8.09
CA LEU A 129 -6.72 3.58 8.13
C LEU A 129 -7.57 3.00 9.28
N HIS A 130 -7.42 3.54 10.50
CA HIS A 130 -8.15 3.06 11.67
C HIS A 130 -9.67 3.25 11.54
N SER A 131 -10.12 4.31 10.84
CA SER A 131 -11.55 4.54 10.60
C SER A 131 -12.22 3.44 9.75
N MET A 132 -11.42 2.61 9.07
CA MET A 132 -11.90 1.44 8.34
C MET A 132 -11.37 0.12 8.92
N ASP A 133 -11.05 0.13 10.23
CA ASP A 133 -10.56 -1.03 10.99
C ASP A 133 -9.26 -1.62 10.41
N ALA A 134 -8.45 -0.83 9.72
CA ALA A 134 -7.17 -1.26 9.18
C ALA A 134 -6.01 -0.75 10.03
N VAL A 135 -5.02 -1.62 10.28
CA VAL A 135 -3.77 -1.29 10.98
C VAL A 135 -2.61 -1.45 10.02
N HIS A 136 -1.70 -0.46 9.96
CA HIS A 136 -0.57 -0.45 9.02
C HIS A 136 0.50 -1.49 9.34
N ARG A 137 0.91 -1.59 10.61
CA ARG A 137 1.87 -2.55 11.20
C ARG A 137 3.34 -2.42 10.77
N ASP A 138 3.68 -1.50 9.86
CA ASP A 138 5.07 -1.24 9.44
C ASP A 138 5.31 0.26 9.21
N VAL A 139 4.95 1.09 10.21
CA VAL A 139 5.19 2.55 10.16
C VAL A 139 6.66 2.82 10.46
N LYS A 140 7.39 3.33 9.48
CA LYS A 140 8.82 3.66 9.57
C LYS A 140 9.19 4.70 8.51
N PRO A 141 10.35 5.39 8.63
CA PRO A 141 10.76 6.43 7.69
C PRO A 141 10.83 5.96 6.23
N GLU A 142 11.23 4.72 5.96
CA GLU A 142 11.31 4.14 4.61
C GLU A 142 9.93 4.05 3.93
N ASN A 143 8.87 3.95 4.74
CA ASN A 143 7.48 3.87 4.28
C ASN A 143 6.77 5.22 4.25
N VAL A 144 7.50 6.34 4.35
CA VAL A 144 6.98 7.71 4.22
C VAL A 144 7.69 8.41 3.07
N ILE A 145 6.93 8.83 2.05
CA ILE A 145 7.46 9.64 0.95
C ILE A 145 7.09 11.11 1.18
N MET A 146 8.09 11.98 1.01
CA MET A 146 7.92 13.43 1.10
C MET A 146 7.75 14.02 -0.30
N ASP A 147 6.54 14.47 -0.63
CA ASP A 147 6.22 15.20 -1.85
C ASP A 147 6.12 16.70 -1.47
N GLY A 148 7.25 17.40 -1.52
CA GLY A 148 7.40 18.72 -0.92
C GLY A 148 7.12 18.67 0.60
N ASP A 149 6.11 19.41 1.06
CA ASP A 149 5.68 19.42 2.46
C ASP A 149 4.63 18.34 2.79
N ARG A 150 4.20 17.55 1.80
CA ARG A 150 3.22 16.48 1.95
C ARG A 150 3.93 15.17 2.32
N ALA A 151 3.67 14.65 3.52
CA ALA A 151 4.09 13.32 3.93
C ALA A 151 3.02 12.29 3.55
N VAL A 152 3.40 11.25 2.83
CA VAL A 152 2.50 10.17 2.37
C VAL A 152 3.00 8.84 2.89
N LEU A 153 2.17 8.16 3.69
CA LEU A 153 2.44 6.81 4.21
C LEU A 153 2.10 5.78 3.12
N ILE A 154 3.07 4.95 2.78
CA ILE A 154 3.00 3.94 1.71
C ILE A 154 3.24 2.53 2.26
N ASP A 155 3.06 1.51 1.40
CA ASP A 155 3.35 0.09 1.65
C ASP A 155 2.44 -0.59 2.68
N PHE A 156 1.28 -1.06 2.21
CA PHE A 156 0.25 -1.74 3.03
C PHE A 156 0.36 -3.27 2.98
N ASP A 157 1.48 -3.83 2.51
CA ASP A 157 1.64 -5.28 2.36
C ASP A 157 1.60 -6.02 3.71
N ALA A 158 2.06 -5.36 4.79
CA ALA A 158 1.97 -5.84 6.17
C ALA A 158 0.63 -5.51 6.86
N SER A 159 -0.20 -4.67 6.23
CA SER A 159 -1.41 -4.13 6.86
C SER A 159 -2.50 -5.18 6.99
N ARG A 160 -3.34 -5.05 8.01
CA ARG A 160 -4.42 -5.99 8.32
C ARG A 160 -5.70 -5.27 8.70
N ILE A 161 -6.83 -5.89 8.33
CA ILE A 161 -8.14 -5.51 8.86
C ILE A 161 -8.26 -6.14 10.25
N TYR A 162 -8.52 -5.31 11.26
CA TYR A 162 -8.84 -5.76 12.60
C TYR A 162 -10.23 -6.39 12.59
N LYS A 163 -10.32 -7.66 12.98
CA LYS A 163 -11.59 -8.36 13.23
C LYS A 163 -11.61 -8.71 14.71
N ASP A 164 -12.72 -8.43 15.37
CA ASP A 164 -12.94 -8.69 16.81
C ASP A 164 -12.81 -10.17 17.23
N GLU A 165 -12.66 -11.07 16.28
CA GLU A 165 -12.43 -12.48 16.59
C GLU A 165 -10.93 -12.70 16.86
N LEU A 166 -10.62 -13.37 17.98
CA LEU A 166 -9.33 -13.84 18.48
C LEU A 166 -8.53 -14.66 17.44
N SER A 167 -8.24 -14.10 16.28
CA SER A 167 -7.30 -14.70 15.36
C SER A 167 -5.89 -14.34 15.83
N GLN A 168 -5.23 -15.27 16.52
CA GLN A 168 -3.82 -15.16 16.87
C GLN A 168 -3.02 -14.76 15.61
N ASP A 169 -2.28 -13.67 15.73
CA ASP A 169 -1.31 -13.28 14.71
C ASP A 169 -0.17 -14.30 14.76
N THR A 170 -0.17 -15.24 13.81
CA THR A 170 0.81 -16.35 13.75
C THR A 170 2.12 -15.94 13.10
N GLN A 171 2.27 -14.68 12.68
CA GLN A 171 3.50 -14.18 12.05
C GLN A 171 4.04 -12.98 12.83
N VAL A 172 5.28 -13.10 13.27
CA VAL A 172 6.09 -11.96 13.72
C VAL A 172 6.27 -11.04 12.53
N LEU A 173 5.64 -9.87 12.57
CA LEU A 173 5.67 -8.88 11.50
C LEU A 173 6.06 -7.53 12.10
N GLY A 174 7.01 -6.87 11.47
CA GLY A 174 7.46 -5.55 11.85
C GLY A 174 8.96 -5.36 11.60
N THR A 175 9.38 -4.11 11.53
CA THR A 175 10.79 -3.76 11.36
C THR A 175 11.43 -3.56 12.72
N THR A 176 12.57 -4.23 12.99
CA THR A 176 13.33 -4.08 14.24
C THR A 176 13.60 -2.61 14.54
N GLY A 177 13.28 -2.17 15.76
CA GLY A 177 13.41 -0.79 16.21
C GLY A 177 12.17 0.08 15.99
N TYR A 178 11.19 -0.36 15.20
CA TYR A 178 9.93 0.35 14.94
C TYR A 178 8.70 -0.45 15.34
N ALA A 179 8.78 -1.76 15.33
CA ALA A 179 7.65 -2.62 15.66
C ALA A 179 7.31 -2.53 17.15
N ALA A 180 6.02 -2.53 17.47
CA ALA A 180 5.52 -2.57 18.83
C ALA A 180 5.84 -3.93 19.50
N PRO A 181 5.99 -4.00 20.85
CA PRO A 181 6.33 -5.24 21.53
C PRO A 181 5.42 -6.41 21.21
N GLU A 182 4.11 -6.16 21.08
CA GLU A 182 3.11 -7.18 20.74
C GLU A 182 3.24 -7.76 19.33
N GLN A 183 4.03 -7.13 18.46
CA GLN A 183 4.33 -7.65 17.12
C GLN A 183 5.42 -8.73 17.11
N TYR A 184 6.16 -8.86 18.22
CA TYR A 184 7.19 -9.89 18.39
C TYR A 184 6.68 -11.17 19.07
N GLY A 185 5.43 -11.21 19.56
CA GLY A 185 4.80 -12.35 20.25
C GLY A 185 4.86 -12.25 21.76
#